data_4a58612fa16e28f9737319247782fb23
#
_entry.id   4a58612fa16e28f9737319247782fb23
#
_cell.length_a   1.000
_cell.length_b   1.000
_cell.length_c   1.000
_cell.angle_alpha   90.00
_cell.angle_beta   90.00
_cell.angle_gamma   90.00
#
_symmetry.space_group_name_H-M   'P 1'
#
loop_
_entity.id
_entity.type
_entity.pdbx_description
1 polymer ?
#
loop_
_entity_poly.entity_id
_entity_poly.type
_entity_poly.pdbx_seq_one_letter_code
_entity_poly.pdbx_strand_id
1 'polypeptide(L)'
;MKLFFRQFGLGKPVIILHGLFGMSDNWVSIGKQLSEHFAVYIPDMRNHGQSPHDDVFSFSAMADDVLELIDDNYLGNVTLIGHSMGGKVAMQLALNHGDKVGRLMVIDISPGKYPVRHSQQQVVEAMQRVSLTGITSRKGIEDQLIYSISDFRTRQLIMKNLFRTGNNTFAWRLNLEAIHHNMDRLFDSVESDSTFGKPVLFIRGGQSDYINNDDREKILKLFPDATLETIPHAGHWVHADAPVELLKIMNDFMILK
;
A
#
# COMPACT_ATOMS: atom_id res chain seq x y z
N MET A 1 15.47 -6.46 -0.73
CA MET A 1 15.91 -6.28 0.71
C MET A 1 14.97 -7.01 1.64
N LYS A 2 15.45 -7.47 2.80
CA LYS A 2 14.60 -8.17 3.77
C LYS A 2 13.60 -7.21 4.42
N LEU A 3 12.35 -7.35 4.05
CA LEU A 3 11.25 -6.56 4.62
C LEU A 3 10.88 -7.08 6.01
N PHE A 4 10.57 -6.18 6.93
CA PHE A 4 9.80 -6.54 8.11
C PHE A 4 8.37 -6.91 7.69
N PHE A 5 7.79 -7.96 8.26
CA PHE A 5 6.39 -8.30 8.01
C PHE A 5 5.71 -8.88 9.25
N ARG A 6 4.40 -8.77 9.29
CA ARG A 6 3.53 -9.49 10.24
C ARG A 6 2.93 -10.69 9.55
N GLN A 7 2.83 -11.79 10.28
CA GLN A 7 2.20 -13.01 9.78
C GLN A 7 1.07 -13.42 10.73
N PHE A 8 -0.05 -13.87 10.13
CA PHE A 8 -1.21 -14.38 10.85
C PHE A 8 -1.76 -15.61 10.13
N GLY A 9 -2.30 -16.58 10.89
CA GLY A 9 -2.97 -17.76 10.36
C GLY A 9 -2.06 -18.76 9.63
N LEU A 10 -2.72 -19.71 9.01
CA LEU A 10 -2.11 -20.81 8.24
C LEU A 10 -2.97 -21.07 6.98
N GLY A 11 -2.39 -21.68 5.95
CA GLY A 11 -3.10 -22.06 4.72
C GLY A 11 -2.55 -21.40 3.46
N LYS A 12 -3.43 -21.08 2.49
CA LYS A 12 -3.00 -20.44 1.23
C LYS A 12 -2.44 -19.04 1.51
N PRO A 13 -1.29 -18.68 0.92
CA PRO A 13 -0.65 -17.40 1.21
C PRO A 13 -1.40 -16.21 0.61
N VAL A 14 -1.60 -15.20 1.43
CA VAL A 14 -2.12 -13.88 1.07
C VAL A 14 -1.11 -12.83 1.50
N ILE A 15 -0.70 -11.95 0.59
CA ILE A 15 0.20 -10.84 0.88
C ILE A 15 -0.56 -9.54 0.70
N ILE A 16 -0.50 -8.64 1.71
CA ILE A 16 -1.19 -7.35 1.68
C ILE A 16 -0.15 -6.22 1.70
N LEU A 17 -0.12 -5.41 0.63
CA LEU A 17 0.79 -4.29 0.46
C LEU A 17 0.06 -2.96 0.75
N HIS A 18 0.61 -2.19 1.68
CA HIS A 18 0.04 -0.90 2.09
C HIS A 18 0.36 0.25 1.10
N GLY A 19 -0.39 1.33 1.18
CA GLY A 19 -0.14 2.57 0.43
C GLY A 19 0.93 3.46 1.05
N LEU A 20 1.25 4.56 0.35
CA LEU A 20 2.19 5.58 0.81
C LEU A 20 1.80 6.09 2.20
N PHE A 21 2.78 6.33 3.07
CA PHE A 21 2.66 6.68 4.48
C PHE A 21 2.04 5.60 5.37
N GLY A 22 1.65 4.45 4.79
CA GLY A 22 1.12 3.31 5.53
C GLY A 22 2.22 2.43 6.13
N MET A 23 1.78 1.39 6.81
CA MET A 23 2.60 0.29 7.32
C MET A 23 1.71 -0.92 7.60
N SER A 24 2.31 -2.05 7.94
CA SER A 24 1.60 -3.30 8.28
C SER A 24 0.49 -3.10 9.32
N ASP A 25 0.69 -2.20 10.29
CA ASP A 25 -0.29 -1.92 11.35
C ASP A 25 -1.66 -1.43 10.81
N ASN A 26 -1.69 -0.82 9.63
CA ASN A 26 -2.94 -0.36 9.03
C ASN A 26 -3.86 -1.50 8.59
N TRP A 27 -3.28 -2.69 8.36
CA TRP A 27 -3.98 -3.86 7.83
C TRP A 27 -4.17 -4.99 8.84
N VAL A 28 -3.70 -4.83 10.08
CA VAL A 28 -3.76 -5.89 11.12
C VAL A 28 -5.19 -6.38 11.38
N SER A 29 -6.18 -5.47 11.42
CA SER A 29 -7.57 -5.87 11.67
C SER A 29 -8.12 -6.77 10.55
N ILE A 30 -7.92 -6.39 9.30
CA ILE A 30 -8.31 -7.19 8.13
C ILE A 30 -7.49 -8.48 8.08
N GLY A 31 -6.18 -8.39 8.26
CA GLY A 31 -5.31 -9.56 8.24
C GLY A 31 -5.68 -10.62 9.28
N LYS A 32 -6.07 -10.23 10.48
CA LYS A 32 -6.55 -11.15 11.51
C LYS A 32 -7.86 -11.84 11.13
N GLN A 33 -8.78 -11.14 10.48
CA GLN A 33 -10.04 -11.75 10.01
C GLN A 33 -9.80 -12.71 8.85
N LEU A 34 -8.94 -12.35 7.89
CA LEU A 34 -8.55 -13.25 6.80
C LEU A 34 -7.77 -14.47 7.30
N SER A 35 -7.05 -14.34 8.42
CA SER A 35 -6.24 -15.42 8.98
C SER A 35 -7.03 -16.60 9.55
N GLU A 36 -8.35 -16.50 9.60
CA GLU A 36 -9.21 -17.65 9.89
C GLU A 36 -9.13 -18.73 8.79
N HIS A 37 -8.78 -18.33 7.57
CA HIS A 37 -8.74 -19.24 6.40
C HIS A 37 -7.43 -19.19 5.59
N PHE A 38 -6.57 -18.20 5.83
CA PHE A 38 -5.39 -17.94 5.02
C PHE A 38 -4.14 -17.71 5.87
N ALA A 39 -2.97 -17.99 5.30
CA ALA A 39 -1.70 -17.51 5.83
C ALA A 39 -1.45 -16.08 5.32
N VAL A 40 -1.68 -15.07 6.15
CA VAL A 40 -1.63 -13.65 5.77
C VAL A 40 -0.30 -13.03 6.14
N TYR A 41 0.38 -12.44 5.17
CA TYR A 41 1.65 -11.73 5.30
C TYR A 41 1.42 -10.25 5.01
N ILE A 42 1.83 -9.38 5.92
CA ILE A 42 1.67 -7.93 5.77
C ILE A 42 3.04 -7.28 5.95
N PRO A 43 3.80 -7.04 4.87
CA PRO A 43 5.08 -6.37 4.97
C PRO A 43 4.91 -4.87 5.21
N ASP A 44 5.89 -4.29 5.89
CA ASP A 44 6.22 -2.88 5.76
C ASP A 44 7.06 -2.74 4.48
N MET A 45 6.64 -1.90 3.54
CA MET A 45 7.41 -1.65 2.31
C MET A 45 8.72 -0.92 2.64
N ARG A 46 9.75 -1.02 1.75
CA ARG A 46 10.97 -0.23 1.92
C ARG A 46 10.65 1.22 2.24
N ASN A 47 11.46 1.88 3.04
CA ASN A 47 11.28 3.26 3.48
C ASN A 47 10.07 3.52 4.40
N HIS A 48 9.38 2.45 4.85
CA HIS A 48 8.22 2.53 5.73
C HIS A 48 8.36 1.59 6.93
N GLY A 49 7.68 1.95 8.02
CA GLY A 49 7.49 1.08 9.18
C GLY A 49 8.80 0.64 9.84
N GLN A 50 9.01 -0.67 9.91
CA GLN A 50 10.20 -1.31 10.48
C GLN A 50 11.12 -1.90 9.41
N SER A 51 10.76 -1.76 8.13
CA SER A 51 11.61 -2.19 7.02
C SER A 51 12.81 -1.27 6.82
N PRO A 52 13.90 -1.77 6.21
CA PRO A 52 15.08 -0.97 5.94
C PRO A 52 14.80 0.23 5.04
N HIS A 53 15.62 1.25 5.17
CA HIS A 53 15.63 2.44 4.34
C HIS A 53 16.63 2.28 3.19
N ASP A 54 16.28 2.85 2.02
CA ASP A 54 17.10 2.86 0.81
C ASP A 54 16.76 4.08 -0.04
N ASP A 55 17.75 4.64 -0.74
CA ASP A 55 17.54 5.80 -1.61
C ASP A 55 16.79 5.43 -2.89
N VAL A 56 16.85 4.16 -3.33
CA VAL A 56 16.11 3.67 -4.47
C VAL A 56 14.66 3.41 -4.05
N PHE A 57 13.73 4.18 -4.60
CA PHE A 57 12.32 4.08 -4.29
C PHE A 57 11.49 4.11 -5.58
N SER A 58 11.23 2.92 -6.14
CA SER A 58 10.46 2.70 -7.37
C SER A 58 9.58 1.46 -7.25
N PHE A 59 8.56 1.35 -8.07
CA PHE A 59 7.67 0.18 -8.08
C PHE A 59 8.41 -1.12 -8.38
N SER A 60 9.38 -1.10 -9.30
CA SER A 60 10.20 -2.27 -9.61
C SER A 60 11.01 -2.71 -8.39
N ALA A 61 11.76 -1.80 -7.76
CA ALA A 61 12.57 -2.14 -6.59
C ALA A 61 11.72 -2.63 -5.41
N MET A 62 10.51 -2.06 -5.21
CA MET A 62 9.55 -2.55 -4.22
C MET A 62 8.98 -3.92 -4.58
N ALA A 63 8.74 -4.20 -5.86
CA ALA A 63 8.28 -5.51 -6.34
C ALA A 63 9.35 -6.59 -6.11
N ASP A 64 10.63 -6.26 -6.36
CA ASP A 64 11.77 -7.15 -6.10
C ASP A 64 11.89 -7.50 -4.61
N ASP A 65 11.62 -6.54 -3.70
CA ASP A 65 11.59 -6.82 -2.26
C ASP A 65 10.47 -7.80 -1.87
N VAL A 66 9.29 -7.63 -2.47
CA VAL A 66 8.16 -8.54 -2.23
C VAL A 66 8.45 -9.92 -2.83
N LEU A 67 9.12 -9.99 -3.97
CA LEU A 67 9.57 -11.25 -4.56
C LEU A 67 10.55 -11.97 -3.63
N GLU A 68 11.54 -11.25 -3.06
CA GLU A 68 12.47 -11.80 -2.08
C GLU A 68 11.72 -12.35 -0.85
N LEU A 69 10.69 -11.64 -0.36
CA LEU A 69 9.84 -12.13 0.74
C LEU A 69 9.10 -13.43 0.34
N ILE A 70 8.58 -13.51 -0.88
CA ILE A 70 7.91 -14.72 -1.40
C ILE A 70 8.89 -15.89 -1.44
N ASP A 71 10.08 -15.68 -1.98
CA ASP A 71 11.09 -16.72 -2.15
C ASP A 71 11.70 -17.15 -0.81
N ASP A 72 12.05 -16.23 0.09
CA ASP A 72 12.59 -16.53 1.42
C ASP A 72 11.61 -17.32 2.31
N ASN A 73 10.31 -17.15 2.10
CA ASN A 73 9.28 -17.88 2.84
C ASN A 73 8.70 -19.07 2.06
N TYR A 74 9.31 -19.46 0.92
CA TYR A 74 8.88 -20.57 0.08
C TYR A 74 7.41 -20.50 -0.33
N LEU A 75 6.89 -19.27 -0.54
CA LEU A 75 5.51 -19.05 -0.95
C LEU A 75 5.37 -19.23 -2.46
N GLY A 76 4.23 -19.75 -2.88
CA GLY A 76 3.88 -19.87 -4.29
C GLY A 76 2.39 -19.74 -4.49
N ASN A 77 1.98 -19.37 -5.69
CA ASN A 77 0.58 -19.17 -6.03
C ASN A 77 -0.13 -18.20 -5.04
N VAL A 78 0.57 -17.11 -4.69
CA VAL A 78 0.09 -16.14 -3.68
C VAL A 78 -1.13 -15.37 -4.17
N THR A 79 -2.06 -15.06 -3.29
CA THR A 79 -3.01 -13.98 -3.51
C THR A 79 -2.35 -12.66 -3.10
N LEU A 80 -2.11 -11.81 -4.08
CA LEU A 80 -1.45 -10.52 -3.86
C LEU A 80 -2.48 -9.40 -3.82
N ILE A 81 -2.50 -8.65 -2.74
CA ILE A 81 -3.45 -7.55 -2.49
C ILE A 81 -2.63 -6.28 -2.32
N GLY A 82 -2.94 -5.23 -3.07
CA GLY A 82 -2.24 -3.95 -2.93
C GLY A 82 -3.19 -2.77 -2.91
N HIS A 83 -2.97 -1.83 -1.99
CA HIS A 83 -3.70 -0.58 -1.89
C HIS A 83 -2.83 0.58 -2.38
N SER A 84 -3.36 1.42 -3.29
CA SER A 84 -2.68 2.64 -3.75
C SER A 84 -1.26 2.34 -4.26
N MET A 85 -0.19 2.91 -3.68
CA MET A 85 1.21 2.58 -3.97
C MET A 85 1.45 1.05 -3.97
N GLY A 86 0.97 0.35 -2.93
CA GLY A 86 1.06 -1.11 -2.87
C GLY A 86 0.32 -1.81 -4.01
N GLY A 87 -0.74 -1.20 -4.56
CA GLY A 87 -1.44 -1.68 -5.75
C GLY A 87 -0.58 -1.60 -7.02
N LYS A 88 0.18 -0.51 -7.19
CA LYS A 88 1.16 -0.38 -8.29
C LYS A 88 2.26 -1.43 -8.18
N VAL A 89 2.78 -1.65 -6.97
CA VAL A 89 3.79 -2.70 -6.70
C VAL A 89 3.22 -4.09 -6.99
N ALA A 90 1.99 -4.36 -6.56
CA ALA A 90 1.33 -5.63 -6.80
C ALA A 90 1.11 -5.90 -8.30
N MET A 91 0.69 -4.88 -9.06
CA MET A 91 0.56 -4.96 -10.51
C MET A 91 1.92 -5.24 -11.17
N GLN A 92 2.97 -4.52 -10.78
CA GLN A 92 4.32 -4.70 -11.32
C GLN A 92 4.85 -6.13 -11.06
N LEU A 93 4.66 -6.64 -9.84
CA LEU A 93 5.07 -8.00 -9.49
C LEU A 93 4.28 -9.04 -10.29
N ALA A 94 2.96 -8.89 -10.42
CA ALA A 94 2.12 -9.83 -11.15
C ALA A 94 2.48 -9.89 -12.65
N LEU A 95 2.84 -8.77 -13.26
CA LEU A 95 3.24 -8.69 -14.66
C LEU A 95 4.63 -9.29 -14.91
N ASN A 96 5.57 -9.09 -13.98
CA ASN A 96 6.95 -9.55 -14.14
C ASN A 96 7.16 -10.99 -13.65
N HIS A 97 6.40 -11.43 -12.65
CA HIS A 97 6.53 -12.72 -11.96
C HIS A 97 5.17 -13.40 -11.77
N GLY A 98 4.39 -13.46 -12.86
CA GLY A 98 3.04 -14.04 -12.85
C GLY A 98 2.98 -15.51 -12.45
N ASP A 99 4.07 -16.27 -12.54
CA ASP A 99 4.20 -17.65 -12.04
C ASP A 99 4.05 -17.71 -10.51
N LYS A 100 4.53 -16.70 -9.78
CA LYS A 100 4.44 -16.61 -8.31
C LYS A 100 3.05 -16.21 -7.82
N VAL A 101 2.32 -15.41 -8.62
CA VAL A 101 1.02 -14.84 -8.26
C VAL A 101 -0.12 -15.71 -8.80
N GLY A 102 -1.03 -16.12 -7.93
CA GLY A 102 -2.23 -16.87 -8.28
C GLY A 102 -3.46 -16.01 -8.54
N ARG A 103 -3.60 -14.94 -7.77
CA ARG A 103 -4.67 -13.95 -7.86
C ARG A 103 -4.14 -12.57 -7.52
N LEU A 104 -4.70 -11.53 -8.14
CA LEU A 104 -4.33 -10.15 -7.88
C LEU A 104 -5.58 -9.35 -7.46
N MET A 105 -5.46 -8.60 -6.35
CA MET A 105 -6.47 -7.62 -5.95
C MET A 105 -5.83 -6.25 -5.81
N VAL A 106 -6.37 -5.27 -6.50
CA VAL A 106 -5.88 -3.89 -6.52
C VAL A 106 -6.95 -2.97 -5.94
N ILE A 107 -6.59 -2.26 -4.86
CA ILE A 107 -7.53 -1.41 -4.14
C ILE A 107 -7.20 0.06 -4.44
N ASP A 108 -8.14 0.71 -5.09
CA ASP A 108 -8.26 2.13 -5.37
C ASP A 108 -7.04 2.79 -6.02
N ILE A 109 -6.53 2.15 -7.06
CA ILE A 109 -5.49 2.67 -7.95
C ILE A 109 -5.58 2.00 -9.34
N SER A 110 -5.31 2.74 -10.42
CA SER A 110 -5.20 2.19 -11.78
C SER A 110 -3.74 2.00 -12.21
N PRO A 111 -3.45 1.22 -13.27
CA PRO A 111 -2.10 1.12 -13.81
C PRO A 111 -1.60 2.41 -14.47
N GLY A 112 -2.51 3.35 -14.82
CA GLY A 112 -2.17 4.59 -15.52
C GLY A 112 -1.25 5.53 -14.73
N LYS A 113 -0.66 6.50 -15.43
CA LYS A 113 0.07 7.61 -14.84
C LYS A 113 -0.89 8.62 -14.20
N TYR A 114 -0.52 9.16 -13.06
CA TYR A 114 -1.24 10.23 -12.38
C TYR A 114 -0.48 11.55 -12.46
N PRO A 115 -1.16 12.69 -12.47
CA PRO A 115 -0.50 13.96 -12.22
C PRO A 115 0.08 13.95 -10.80
N VAL A 116 1.23 14.58 -10.64
CA VAL A 116 1.85 14.73 -9.31
C VAL A 116 0.86 15.42 -8.38
N ARG A 117 0.52 14.77 -7.28
CA ARG A 117 -0.43 15.33 -6.31
C ARG A 117 0.32 16.20 -5.32
N HIS A 118 0.24 17.49 -5.51
CA HIS A 118 0.85 18.48 -4.61
C HIS A 118 0.51 18.26 -3.14
N SER A 119 -0.68 17.72 -2.85
CA SER A 119 -1.07 17.39 -1.47
C SER A 119 -0.15 16.37 -0.80
N GLN A 120 0.30 15.32 -1.51
CA GLN A 120 1.22 14.32 -0.96
C GLN A 120 2.63 14.88 -0.79
N GLN A 121 3.08 15.71 -1.73
CA GLN A 121 4.35 16.42 -1.62
C GLN A 121 4.34 17.37 -0.41
N GLN A 122 3.27 18.13 -0.23
CA GLN A 122 3.07 19.03 0.93
C GLN A 122 3.10 18.25 2.26
N VAL A 123 2.56 17.03 2.29
CA VAL A 123 2.63 16.17 3.48
C VAL A 123 4.07 15.83 3.83
N VAL A 124 4.89 15.38 2.86
CA VAL A 124 6.30 15.06 3.11
C VAL A 124 7.07 16.30 3.56
N GLU A 125 6.90 17.42 2.88
CA GLU A 125 7.53 18.69 3.26
C GLU A 125 7.11 19.15 4.66
N ALA A 126 5.83 19.00 5.02
CA ALA A 126 5.35 19.33 6.36
C ALA A 126 6.03 18.47 7.42
N MET A 127 6.16 17.15 7.17
CA MET A 127 6.86 16.23 8.07
C MET A 127 8.35 16.56 8.20
N GLN A 128 9.02 16.96 7.12
CA GLN A 128 10.43 17.36 7.14
C GLN A 128 10.66 18.66 7.94
N ARG A 129 9.68 19.58 7.92
CA ARG A 129 9.75 20.86 8.67
C ARG A 129 9.47 20.69 10.16
N VAL A 130 8.85 19.58 10.58
CA VAL A 130 8.57 19.34 12.00
C VAL A 130 9.87 19.20 12.79
N SER A 131 10.09 20.08 13.76
CA SER A 131 11.18 19.92 14.71
C SER A 131 10.82 18.79 15.71
N LEU A 132 11.58 17.73 15.70
CA LEU A 132 11.45 16.64 16.68
C LEU A 132 12.31 16.86 17.93
N THR A 133 13.25 17.84 17.86
CA THR A 133 14.19 18.14 18.95
C THR A 133 13.50 18.87 20.09
N GLY A 134 13.70 18.41 21.30
CA GLY A 134 13.17 19.04 22.52
C GLY A 134 11.65 18.84 22.75
N ILE A 135 10.96 18.11 21.87
CA ILE A 135 9.55 17.81 22.04
C ILE A 135 9.37 16.50 22.80
N THR A 136 8.59 16.56 23.88
CA THR A 136 8.36 15.42 24.78
C THR A 136 6.99 14.76 24.60
N SER A 137 6.08 15.33 23.78
CA SER A 137 4.73 14.81 23.59
C SER A 137 4.37 14.67 22.11
N ARG A 138 3.59 13.62 21.79
CA ARG A 138 3.01 13.41 20.44
C ARG A 138 2.14 14.59 20.02
N LYS A 139 1.39 15.15 21.00
CA LYS A 139 0.53 16.31 20.73
C LYS A 139 1.32 17.53 20.25
N GLY A 140 2.47 17.84 20.82
CA GLY A 140 3.31 18.96 20.38
C GLY A 140 3.82 18.81 18.94
N ILE A 141 3.96 17.57 18.44
CA ILE A 141 4.30 17.28 17.04
C ILE A 141 3.05 17.43 16.15
N GLU A 142 1.90 16.91 16.59
CA GLU A 142 0.64 17.05 15.87
C GLU A 142 0.23 18.51 15.70
N ASP A 143 0.42 19.34 16.74
CA ASP A 143 0.13 20.76 16.73
C ASP A 143 0.95 21.53 15.68
N GLN A 144 2.19 21.09 15.36
CA GLN A 144 2.98 21.64 14.26
C GLN A 144 2.41 21.25 12.89
N LEU A 145 1.91 20.02 12.75
CA LEU A 145 1.38 19.51 11.49
C LEU A 145 0.04 20.13 11.11
N ILE A 146 -0.76 20.60 12.09
CA ILE A 146 -2.13 21.09 11.88
C ILE A 146 -2.20 22.28 10.92
N TYR A 147 -1.16 23.12 10.91
CA TYR A 147 -1.08 24.31 10.05
C TYR A 147 -0.78 23.96 8.58
N SER A 148 -0.12 22.83 8.33
CA SER A 148 0.28 22.43 6.98
C SER A 148 -0.61 21.33 6.41
N ILE A 149 -1.23 20.51 7.28
CA ILE A 149 -2.07 19.37 6.90
C ILE A 149 -3.42 19.54 7.59
N SER A 150 -4.38 20.14 6.88
CA SER A 150 -5.71 20.43 7.42
C SER A 150 -6.57 19.18 7.61
N ASP A 151 -6.37 18.13 6.76
CA ASP A 151 -7.13 16.90 6.86
C ASP A 151 -6.72 16.08 8.09
N PHE A 152 -7.68 15.85 8.98
CA PHE A 152 -7.48 15.13 10.23
C PHE A 152 -7.06 13.67 9.99
N ARG A 153 -7.66 12.99 9.01
CA ARG A 153 -7.36 11.57 8.72
C ARG A 153 -5.92 11.39 8.25
N THR A 154 -5.47 12.27 7.37
CA THR A 154 -4.07 12.30 6.91
C THR A 154 -3.11 12.52 8.08
N ARG A 155 -3.41 13.48 8.98
CA ARG A 155 -2.58 13.67 10.18
C ARG A 155 -2.52 12.42 11.05
N GLN A 156 -3.66 11.76 11.30
CA GLN A 156 -3.67 10.52 12.08
C GLN A 156 -2.87 9.39 11.44
N LEU A 157 -2.92 9.24 10.10
CA LEU A 157 -2.09 8.30 9.37
C LEU A 157 -0.60 8.60 9.57
N ILE A 158 -0.21 9.86 9.40
CA ILE A 158 1.19 10.30 9.55
C ILE A 158 1.66 10.11 10.99
N MET A 159 0.85 10.47 11.96
CA MET A 159 1.18 10.33 13.38
C MET A 159 1.41 8.88 13.81
N LYS A 160 0.89 7.89 13.09
CA LYS A 160 1.23 6.46 13.32
C LYS A 160 2.70 6.16 13.02
N ASN A 161 3.32 6.90 12.10
CA ASN A 161 4.73 6.75 11.75
C ASN A 161 5.68 7.37 12.79
N LEU A 162 5.16 8.07 13.78
CA LEU A 162 5.97 8.64 14.84
C LEU A 162 6.26 7.59 15.93
N PHE A 163 7.51 7.39 16.26
CA PHE A 163 7.92 6.46 17.34
C PHE A 163 8.91 7.12 18.30
N ARG A 164 9.02 6.56 19.50
CA ARG A 164 10.03 6.96 20.47
C ARG A 164 11.31 6.16 20.26
N THR A 165 12.42 6.84 20.21
CA THR A 165 13.76 6.24 20.17
C THR A 165 14.19 5.79 21.57
N GLY A 166 15.28 5.01 21.67
CA GLY A 166 15.87 4.60 22.95
C GLY A 166 16.28 5.75 23.86
N ASN A 167 16.55 6.93 23.30
CA ASN A 167 16.88 8.15 24.05
C ASN A 167 15.65 9.00 24.43
N ASN A 168 14.48 8.44 24.34
CA ASN A 168 13.19 9.10 24.64
C ASN A 168 12.89 10.34 23.76
N THR A 169 13.53 10.45 22.59
CA THR A 169 13.20 11.42 21.55
C THR A 169 12.23 10.81 20.54
N PHE A 170 11.70 11.62 19.63
CA PHE A 170 10.84 11.13 18.56
C PHE A 170 11.60 11.02 17.24
N ALA A 171 11.19 10.07 16.41
CA ALA A 171 11.65 9.93 15.03
C ALA A 171 10.50 9.45 14.14
N TRP A 172 10.63 9.69 12.83
CA TRP A 172 9.74 9.13 11.82
C TRP A 172 10.22 7.74 11.38
N ARG A 173 9.29 6.81 11.19
CA ARG A 173 9.54 5.50 10.58
C ARG A 173 9.70 5.58 9.06
N LEU A 174 9.37 6.72 8.47
CA LEU A 174 9.46 6.97 7.04
C LEU A 174 10.84 7.54 6.70
N ASN A 175 11.44 7.05 5.62
CA ASN A 175 12.57 7.73 4.98
C ASN A 175 12.05 8.91 4.15
N LEU A 176 11.80 10.03 4.80
CA LEU A 176 11.21 11.22 4.17
C LEU A 176 12.07 11.77 3.03
N GLU A 177 13.38 11.61 3.11
CA GLU A 177 14.31 12.09 2.08
C GLU A 177 14.18 11.26 0.80
N ALA A 178 14.26 9.94 0.90
CA ALA A 178 14.09 9.05 -0.25
C ALA A 178 12.69 9.18 -0.86
N ILE A 179 11.63 9.30 -0.03
CA ILE A 179 10.26 9.51 -0.51
C ILE A 179 10.15 10.84 -1.25
N HIS A 180 10.70 11.92 -0.70
CA HIS A 180 10.67 13.25 -1.33
C HIS A 180 11.37 13.25 -2.69
N HIS A 181 12.59 12.72 -2.78
CA HIS A 181 13.38 12.69 -4.01
C HIS A 181 12.78 11.82 -5.12
N ASN A 182 11.99 10.80 -4.76
CA ASN A 182 11.38 9.90 -5.72
C ASN A 182 9.86 10.11 -5.87
N MET A 183 9.31 11.20 -5.33
CA MET A 183 7.85 11.43 -5.31
C MET A 183 7.23 11.33 -6.71
N ASP A 184 7.86 11.90 -7.73
CA ASP A 184 7.33 11.89 -9.09
C ASP A 184 7.18 10.47 -9.64
N ARG A 185 8.09 9.55 -9.28
CA ARG A 185 8.06 8.15 -9.71
C ARG A 185 6.88 7.37 -9.12
N LEU A 186 6.34 7.81 -7.98
CA LEU A 186 5.16 7.17 -7.37
C LEU A 186 3.85 7.46 -8.12
N PHE A 187 3.89 8.38 -9.07
CA PHE A 187 2.76 8.71 -9.95
C PHE A 187 2.89 8.11 -11.35
N ASP A 188 4.02 7.45 -11.68
CA ASP A 188 4.23 6.85 -12.97
C ASP A 188 3.25 5.69 -13.24
N SER A 189 3.06 5.40 -14.54
CA SER A 189 2.34 4.21 -15.00
C SER A 189 3.05 2.93 -14.61
N VAL A 190 2.29 1.86 -14.45
CA VAL A 190 2.81 0.49 -14.53
C VAL A 190 2.83 0.11 -16.00
N GLU A 191 4.02 -0.15 -16.52
CA GLU A 191 4.22 -0.51 -17.91
C GLU A 191 4.78 -1.93 -18.03
N SER A 192 4.28 -2.68 -18.99
CA SER A 192 4.76 -4.02 -19.30
C SER A 192 4.36 -4.40 -20.72
N ASP A 193 5.21 -5.15 -21.39
CA ASP A 193 4.90 -5.81 -22.67
C ASP A 193 4.15 -7.14 -22.42
N SER A 194 4.09 -7.60 -21.18
CA SER A 194 3.38 -8.81 -20.77
C SER A 194 2.00 -8.49 -20.22
N THR A 195 1.10 -9.47 -20.28
CA THR A 195 -0.22 -9.42 -19.63
C THR A 195 -0.28 -10.45 -18.50
N PHE A 196 -1.13 -10.20 -17.51
CA PHE A 196 -1.42 -11.16 -16.46
C PHE A 196 -2.82 -11.73 -16.66
N GLY A 197 -2.90 -12.97 -17.18
CA GLY A 197 -4.13 -13.68 -17.55
C GLY A 197 -4.68 -14.60 -16.44
N LYS A 198 -4.46 -14.27 -15.16
CA LYS A 198 -5.07 -14.96 -14.03
C LYS A 198 -6.13 -14.04 -13.37
N PRO A 199 -6.95 -14.53 -12.41
CA PRO A 199 -8.01 -13.71 -11.82
C PRO A 199 -7.48 -12.39 -11.23
N VAL A 200 -8.09 -11.27 -11.64
CA VAL A 200 -7.79 -9.93 -11.14
C VAL A 200 -9.07 -9.22 -10.72
N LEU A 201 -9.04 -8.61 -9.54
CA LEU A 201 -10.12 -7.75 -9.05
C LEU A 201 -9.57 -6.36 -8.73
N PHE A 202 -10.17 -5.35 -9.35
CA PHE A 202 -10.00 -3.96 -8.94
C PHE A 202 -11.16 -3.56 -8.04
N ILE A 203 -10.87 -2.89 -6.94
CA ILE A 203 -11.88 -2.33 -6.01
C ILE A 203 -11.71 -0.82 -6.00
N ARG A 204 -12.79 -0.10 -6.32
CA ARG A 204 -12.83 1.36 -6.34
C ARG A 204 -13.63 1.90 -5.16
N GLY A 205 -13.11 2.92 -4.48
CA GLY A 205 -13.92 3.79 -3.64
C GLY A 205 -14.79 4.71 -4.50
N GLY A 206 -16.11 4.69 -4.30
CA GLY A 206 -17.04 5.47 -5.12
C GLY A 206 -16.89 6.98 -4.96
N GLN A 207 -16.28 7.43 -3.86
CA GLN A 207 -15.95 8.85 -3.59
C GLN A 207 -14.48 9.17 -3.87
N SER A 208 -13.74 8.24 -4.49
CA SER A 208 -12.34 8.39 -4.87
C SER A 208 -12.21 8.75 -6.35
N ASP A 209 -11.17 9.50 -6.70
CA ASP A 209 -10.81 9.88 -8.06
C ASP A 209 -9.63 9.07 -8.64
N TYR A 210 -9.17 8.02 -7.92
CA TYR A 210 -8.02 7.21 -8.35
C TYR A 210 -8.33 6.19 -9.45
N ILE A 211 -9.57 5.74 -9.56
CA ILE A 211 -10.03 4.93 -10.70
C ILE A 211 -11.22 5.63 -11.32
N ASN A 212 -11.09 6.01 -12.58
CA ASN A 212 -12.16 6.63 -13.36
C ASN A 212 -12.57 5.75 -14.54
N ASN A 213 -13.55 6.20 -15.33
CA ASN A 213 -14.08 5.40 -16.43
C ASN A 213 -13.04 5.16 -17.54
N ASP A 214 -12.12 6.10 -17.76
CA ASP A 214 -11.08 6.03 -18.79
C ASP A 214 -9.97 5.03 -18.42
N ASP A 215 -9.88 4.64 -17.15
CA ASP A 215 -8.88 3.67 -16.70
C ASP A 215 -9.25 2.23 -17.06
N ARG A 216 -10.51 1.95 -17.44
CA ARG A 216 -10.95 0.60 -17.78
C ARG A 216 -10.15 0.01 -18.95
N GLU A 217 -9.90 0.79 -19.98
CA GLU A 217 -9.11 0.34 -21.14
C GLU A 217 -7.67 0.04 -20.75
N LYS A 218 -7.05 0.89 -19.92
CA LYS A 218 -5.68 0.69 -19.41
C LYS A 218 -5.57 -0.57 -18.54
N ILE A 219 -6.59 -0.81 -17.71
CA ILE A 219 -6.67 -2.01 -16.88
C ILE A 219 -6.74 -3.26 -17.75
N LEU A 220 -7.69 -3.31 -18.69
CA LEU A 220 -7.91 -4.50 -19.52
C LEU A 220 -6.74 -4.78 -20.49
N LYS A 221 -5.96 -3.76 -20.85
CA LYS A 221 -4.74 -3.94 -21.66
C LYS A 221 -3.70 -4.80 -20.97
N LEU A 222 -3.52 -4.65 -19.66
CA LEU A 222 -2.52 -5.38 -18.85
C LEU A 222 -3.12 -6.61 -18.14
N PHE A 223 -4.40 -6.54 -17.83
CA PHE A 223 -5.15 -7.53 -17.04
C PHE A 223 -6.47 -7.88 -17.77
N PRO A 224 -6.42 -8.71 -18.83
CA PRO A 224 -7.58 -8.96 -19.70
C PRO A 224 -8.81 -9.51 -18.97
N ASP A 225 -8.60 -10.31 -17.91
CA ASP A 225 -9.65 -10.94 -17.12
C ASP A 225 -10.04 -10.13 -15.86
N ALA A 226 -9.65 -8.85 -15.80
CA ALA A 226 -9.93 -8.02 -14.65
C ALA A 226 -11.43 -7.70 -14.52
N THR A 227 -11.91 -7.82 -13.29
CA THR A 227 -13.23 -7.30 -12.87
C THR A 227 -13.06 -6.05 -12.02
N LEU A 228 -14.09 -5.20 -11.98
CA LEU A 228 -14.11 -3.98 -11.19
C LEU A 228 -15.34 -3.96 -10.30
N GLU A 229 -15.11 -3.82 -9.00
CA GLU A 229 -16.15 -3.58 -8.00
C GLU A 229 -16.03 -2.16 -7.42
N THR A 230 -17.16 -1.58 -7.04
CA THR A 230 -17.20 -0.24 -6.45
C THR A 230 -17.90 -0.28 -5.10
N ILE A 231 -17.27 0.30 -4.08
CA ILE A 231 -17.90 0.54 -2.78
C ILE A 231 -18.34 2.02 -2.75
N PRO A 232 -19.64 2.32 -2.93
CA PRO A 232 -20.12 3.66 -3.29
C PRO A 232 -19.79 4.77 -2.28
N HIS A 233 -19.73 4.44 -0.99
CA HIS A 233 -19.52 5.41 0.10
C HIS A 233 -18.07 5.50 0.57
N ALA A 234 -17.17 4.65 0.06
CA ALA A 234 -15.77 4.68 0.42
C ALA A 234 -15.00 5.73 -0.40
N GLY A 235 -14.06 6.41 0.24
CA GLY A 235 -13.04 7.21 -0.40
C GLY A 235 -11.79 6.39 -0.74
N HIS A 236 -10.63 7.06 -0.84
CA HIS A 236 -9.36 6.40 -1.16
C HIS A 236 -8.93 5.36 -0.10
N TRP A 237 -9.26 5.57 1.16
CA TRP A 237 -8.91 4.65 2.24
C TRP A 237 -10.02 3.60 2.46
N VAL A 238 -10.30 2.82 1.43
CA VAL A 238 -11.38 1.82 1.39
C VAL A 238 -11.36 0.90 2.62
N HIS A 239 -10.16 0.46 3.03
CA HIS A 239 -9.98 -0.41 4.20
C HIS A 239 -10.34 0.25 5.55
N ALA A 240 -10.39 1.57 5.61
CA ALA A 240 -10.80 2.33 6.78
C ALA A 240 -12.24 2.81 6.70
N ASP A 241 -12.72 3.12 5.48
CA ASP A 241 -14.07 3.65 5.25
C ASP A 241 -15.13 2.56 5.23
N ALA A 242 -14.79 1.38 4.68
CA ALA A 242 -15.72 0.27 4.47
C ALA A 242 -15.07 -1.10 4.76
N PRO A 243 -14.53 -1.34 5.97
CA PRO A 243 -13.77 -2.55 6.28
C PRO A 243 -14.59 -3.83 6.15
N VAL A 244 -15.88 -3.80 6.46
CA VAL A 244 -16.78 -4.97 6.43
C VAL A 244 -17.07 -5.38 4.98
N GLU A 245 -17.45 -4.42 4.14
CA GLU A 245 -17.73 -4.65 2.71
C GLU A 245 -16.46 -5.09 1.99
N LEU A 246 -15.34 -4.42 2.26
CA LEU A 246 -14.05 -4.79 1.68
C LEU A 246 -13.69 -6.23 2.04
N LEU A 247 -13.80 -6.61 3.31
CA LEU A 247 -13.50 -7.97 3.76
C LEU A 247 -14.40 -9.01 3.09
N LYS A 248 -15.70 -8.71 2.92
CA LYS A 248 -16.62 -9.57 2.20
C LYS A 248 -16.18 -9.78 0.74
N ILE A 249 -15.88 -8.71 0.02
CA ILE A 249 -15.39 -8.75 -1.37
C ILE A 249 -14.08 -9.56 -1.45
N MET A 250 -13.14 -9.33 -0.53
CA MET A 250 -11.88 -10.07 -0.47
C MET A 250 -12.12 -11.58 -0.30
N ASN A 251 -12.97 -11.98 0.64
CA ASN A 251 -13.28 -13.38 0.86
C ASN A 251 -13.97 -14.02 -0.35
N ASP A 252 -14.99 -13.35 -0.91
CA ASP A 252 -15.73 -13.84 -2.07
C ASP A 252 -14.74 -14.08 -3.24
N PHE A 253 -13.84 -13.14 -3.53
CA PHE A 253 -12.85 -13.28 -4.60
C PHE A 253 -11.81 -14.38 -4.35
N MET A 254 -11.39 -14.59 -3.10
CA MET A 254 -10.37 -15.59 -2.77
C MET A 254 -10.91 -17.02 -2.68
N ILE A 255 -12.21 -17.19 -2.36
CA ILE A 255 -12.86 -18.49 -2.21
C ILE A 255 -13.42 -19.01 -3.54
N LEU A 256 -13.77 -18.14 -4.48
CA LEU A 256 -14.24 -18.53 -5.81
C LEU A 256 -13.21 -19.44 -6.50
N LYS A 257 -13.71 -20.60 -6.97
CA LYS A 257 -12.90 -21.65 -7.64
C LYS A 257 -12.52 -21.25 -9.04
#